data_c3e7d5cfaf0607a8c2f12b3994046db0
#
_entry.id   c3e7d5cfaf0607a8c2f12b3994046db0
#
_cell.length_a   1.000
_cell.length_b   1.000
_cell.length_c   1.000
_cell.angle_alpha   90.00
_cell.angle_beta   90.00
_cell.angle_gamma   90.00
#
_symmetry.space_group_name_H-M   'P 1'
#
loop_
_entity.id
_entity.type
_entity.pdbx_description
1 polymer ?
#
loop_
_entity_poly.entity_id
_entity_poly.type
_entity_poly.pdbx_seq_one_letter_code
_entity_poly.pdbx_strand_id
1 'polypeptide(L)'
;MKKVLILDDGSVGVENYAIRNVLESFGYLVTIYPIGRPQHYFTVFGEKEKLDYDYLIIGCHGDNGKIIVPVLGEDIYYPDECRDNLGFLELEGKVTIRNKIVICTGCTTGSRTLYKAFVDHNNTFIAPNDYIEGKSDLLFVVNLFYYLSNDIILLSCEFLF
;
A
#
# COMPACT_ATOMS: atom_id res chain seq x y z
N MET A 1 -17.56 -3.20 11.68
CA MET A 1 -16.15 -2.93 11.99
C MET A 1 -15.40 -2.89 10.65
N LYS A 2 -14.70 -1.80 10.37
CA LYS A 2 -13.93 -1.64 9.12
C LYS A 2 -12.63 -2.45 9.20
N LYS A 3 -12.18 -2.94 8.06
CA LYS A 3 -11.06 -3.88 7.94
C LYS A 3 -9.92 -3.26 7.15
N VAL A 4 -8.71 -3.45 7.63
CA VAL A 4 -7.48 -2.95 7.00
C VAL A 4 -6.57 -4.14 6.69
N LEU A 5 -6.07 -4.20 5.46
CA LEU A 5 -5.04 -5.11 5.05
C LEU A 5 -3.73 -4.33 4.88
N ILE A 6 -2.67 -4.76 5.55
CA ILE A 6 -1.33 -4.18 5.41
C ILE A 6 -0.45 -5.18 4.67
N LEU A 7 0.09 -4.80 3.53
CA LEU A 7 1.13 -5.57 2.84
C LEU A 7 2.48 -5.21 3.45
N ASP A 8 3.19 -6.20 3.93
CA ASP A 8 4.46 -6.04 4.64
C ASP A 8 5.56 -6.86 3.96
N ASP A 9 6.48 -6.18 3.31
CA ASP A 9 7.65 -6.82 2.68
C ASP A 9 8.87 -6.90 3.61
N GLY A 10 8.71 -6.44 4.85
CA GLY A 10 9.76 -6.42 5.87
C GLY A 10 10.80 -5.32 5.69
N SER A 11 10.74 -4.53 4.62
CA SER A 11 11.75 -3.50 4.33
C SER A 11 11.65 -2.28 5.24
N VAL A 12 10.45 -1.94 5.71
CA VAL A 12 10.18 -0.80 6.60
C VAL A 12 10.28 -1.16 8.10
N GLY A 13 10.83 -2.33 8.41
CA GLY A 13 11.09 -2.78 9.79
C GLY A 13 9.81 -2.91 10.62
N VAL A 14 9.74 -2.25 11.77
CA VAL A 14 8.61 -2.37 12.71
C VAL A 14 7.44 -1.43 12.41
N GLU A 15 7.53 -0.62 11.36
CA GLU A 15 6.57 0.45 11.11
C GLU A 15 5.16 -0.08 10.82
N ASN A 16 5.03 -1.09 9.96
CA ASN A 16 3.75 -1.73 9.67
C ASN A 16 3.07 -2.32 10.93
N TYR A 17 3.85 -2.82 11.88
CA TYR A 17 3.35 -3.30 13.17
C TYR A 17 2.93 -2.14 14.09
N ALA A 18 3.63 -1.01 14.05
CA ALA A 18 3.24 0.18 14.78
C ALA A 18 1.91 0.74 14.25
N ILE A 19 1.77 0.84 12.92
CA ILE A 19 0.50 1.20 12.26
C ILE A 19 -0.61 0.26 12.72
N ARG A 20 -0.42 -1.05 12.62
CA ARG A 20 -1.41 -2.04 13.07
C ARG A 20 -1.88 -1.78 14.49
N ASN A 21 -0.96 -1.68 15.44
CA ASN A 21 -1.30 -1.52 16.86
C ASN A 21 -2.15 -0.27 17.12
N VAL A 22 -1.82 0.84 16.43
CA VAL A 22 -2.58 2.09 16.58
C VAL A 22 -3.96 1.95 15.93
N LEU A 23 -4.07 1.40 14.73
CA LEU A 23 -5.36 1.23 14.05
C LEU A 23 -6.28 0.27 14.80
N GLU A 24 -5.75 -0.79 15.39
CA GLU A 24 -6.53 -1.68 16.28
C GLU A 24 -7.05 -0.93 17.51
N SER A 25 -6.29 0.03 18.07
CA SER A 25 -6.76 0.88 19.16
C SER A 25 -7.89 1.85 18.74
N PHE A 26 -7.98 2.17 17.46
CA PHE A 26 -9.10 2.95 16.86
C PHE A 26 -10.31 2.10 16.50
N GLY A 27 -10.27 0.78 16.72
CA GLY A 27 -11.37 -0.14 16.49
C GLY A 27 -11.42 -0.74 15.07
N TYR A 28 -10.32 -0.68 14.31
CA TYR A 28 -10.19 -1.41 13.04
C TYR A 28 -9.79 -2.86 13.27
N LEU A 29 -10.22 -3.74 12.39
CA LEU A 29 -9.66 -5.10 12.29
C LEU A 29 -8.50 -5.07 11.31
N VAL A 30 -7.27 -5.30 11.78
CA VAL A 30 -6.07 -5.18 10.96
C VAL A 30 -5.44 -6.55 10.71
N THR A 31 -5.20 -6.86 9.45
CA THR A 31 -4.46 -8.05 9.02
C THR A 31 -3.16 -7.64 8.35
N ILE A 32 -2.04 -8.21 8.76
CA ILE A 32 -0.76 -8.08 8.05
C ILE A 32 -0.63 -9.27 7.10
N TYR A 33 -0.38 -8.96 5.83
CA TYR A 33 -0.10 -9.94 4.78
C TYR A 33 1.38 -9.87 4.39
N PRO A 34 2.16 -10.92 4.65
CA PRO A 34 3.60 -10.91 4.38
C PRO A 34 3.88 -11.01 2.89
N ILE A 35 4.68 -10.08 2.39
CA ILE A 35 5.16 -10.04 1.01
C ILE A 35 6.59 -10.58 0.97
N GLY A 36 6.77 -11.85 0.69
CA GLY A 36 8.08 -12.47 0.57
C GLY A 36 8.62 -12.50 -0.87
N ARG A 37 7.83 -12.06 -1.87
CA ARG A 37 8.20 -12.08 -3.29
C ARG A 37 7.28 -11.18 -4.12
N PRO A 38 7.71 -10.74 -5.30
CA PRO A 38 6.89 -9.88 -6.18
C PRO A 38 5.52 -10.45 -6.51
N GLN A 39 5.42 -11.78 -6.71
CA GLN A 39 4.15 -12.44 -7.04
C GLN A 39 3.08 -12.26 -5.97
N HIS A 40 3.43 -12.06 -4.70
CA HIS A 40 2.45 -11.83 -3.64
C HIS A 40 1.67 -10.52 -3.84
N TYR A 41 2.29 -9.46 -4.36
CA TYR A 41 1.57 -8.24 -4.72
C TYR A 41 0.50 -8.52 -5.78
N PHE A 42 0.84 -9.27 -6.83
CA PHE A 42 -0.11 -9.64 -7.88
C PHE A 42 -1.22 -10.58 -7.39
N THR A 43 -0.96 -11.36 -6.35
CA THR A 43 -1.98 -12.18 -5.71
C THR A 43 -3.05 -11.31 -5.05
N VAL A 44 -2.62 -10.28 -4.32
CA VAL A 44 -3.54 -9.36 -3.63
C VAL A 44 -4.21 -8.40 -4.61
N PHE A 45 -3.44 -7.73 -5.47
CA PHE A 45 -4.00 -6.75 -6.42
C PHE A 45 -4.92 -7.37 -7.46
N GLY A 46 -4.68 -8.63 -7.84
CA GLY A 46 -5.48 -9.41 -8.78
C GLY A 46 -6.61 -10.22 -8.15
N GLU A 47 -6.85 -10.04 -6.84
CA GLU A 47 -7.88 -10.79 -6.08
C GLU A 47 -7.81 -12.31 -6.26
N LYS A 48 -6.59 -12.86 -6.45
CA LYS A 48 -6.37 -14.30 -6.57
C LYS A 48 -6.65 -15.05 -5.28
N GLU A 49 -6.61 -14.35 -4.16
CA GLU A 49 -7.06 -14.79 -2.84
C GLU A 49 -8.25 -13.94 -2.41
N LYS A 50 -9.25 -14.58 -1.83
CA LYS A 50 -10.43 -13.89 -1.31
C LYS A 50 -10.10 -13.24 0.04
N LEU A 51 -9.59 -12.01 -0.02
CA LEU A 51 -9.28 -11.19 1.15
C LEU A 51 -10.41 -10.19 1.39
N ASP A 52 -10.84 -10.06 2.63
CA ASP A 52 -11.92 -9.17 3.03
C ASP A 52 -11.36 -7.95 3.77
N TYR A 53 -11.33 -6.80 3.09
CA TYR A 53 -10.84 -5.53 3.61
C TYR A 53 -11.50 -4.33 2.93
N ASP A 54 -11.53 -3.19 3.62
CA ASP A 54 -12.00 -1.90 3.13
C ASP A 54 -10.84 -1.02 2.69
N TYR A 55 -9.73 -1.08 3.43
CA TYR A 55 -8.52 -0.29 3.23
C TYR A 55 -7.34 -1.21 2.95
N LEU A 56 -6.51 -0.81 2.00
CA LEU A 56 -5.25 -1.47 1.68
C LEU A 56 -4.10 -0.51 1.98
N ILE A 57 -3.18 -0.92 2.86
CA ILE A 57 -1.93 -0.21 3.10
C ILE A 57 -0.81 -1.02 2.46
N ILE A 58 -0.04 -0.39 1.58
CA ILE A 58 1.16 -0.97 0.96
C ILE A 58 2.36 -0.39 1.71
N GLY A 59 2.80 -1.10 2.74
CA GLY A 59 3.93 -0.71 3.58
C GLY A 59 5.24 -1.17 2.97
N CYS A 60 5.91 -0.29 2.23
CA CYS A 60 7.09 -0.62 1.43
C CYS A 60 8.00 0.59 1.26
N HIS A 61 9.20 0.38 0.71
CA HIS A 61 9.98 1.45 0.12
C HIS A 61 9.52 1.77 -1.31
N GLY A 62 9.77 2.99 -1.74
CA GLY A 62 9.49 3.43 -3.11
C GLY A 62 10.63 4.26 -3.69
N ASP A 63 10.80 4.17 -4.99
CA ASP A 63 11.77 4.96 -5.74
C ASP A 63 11.30 5.17 -7.18
N ASN A 64 11.56 6.35 -7.72
CA ASN A 64 11.23 6.70 -9.11
C ASN A 64 9.78 6.40 -9.52
N GLY A 65 8.83 6.57 -8.60
CA GLY A 65 7.40 6.33 -8.84
C GLY A 65 7.02 4.86 -8.90
N LYS A 66 7.85 3.97 -8.33
CA LYS A 66 7.64 2.53 -8.29
C LYS A 66 7.73 2.00 -6.85
N ILE A 67 6.98 0.96 -6.56
CA ILE A 67 7.14 0.14 -5.34
C ILE A 67 8.40 -0.70 -5.52
N ILE A 68 9.32 -0.62 -4.56
CA ILE A 68 10.48 -1.51 -4.51
C ILE A 68 10.00 -2.89 -4.04
N VAL A 69 10.38 -3.93 -4.77
CA VAL A 69 9.98 -5.31 -4.46
C VAL A 69 11.13 -6.10 -3.86
N PRO A 70 10.84 -7.17 -3.09
CA PRO A 70 11.88 -8.07 -2.61
C PRO A 70 12.70 -8.67 -3.75
N VAL A 71 14.02 -8.59 -3.63
CA VAL A 71 14.96 -9.25 -4.56
C VAL A 71 15.27 -10.64 -4.04
N LEU A 72 15.08 -11.64 -4.89
CA LEU A 72 15.29 -13.05 -4.58
C LEU A 72 16.55 -13.58 -5.26
N GLY A 73 17.06 -14.71 -4.80
CA GLY A 73 18.05 -15.47 -5.56
C GLY A 73 17.48 -15.92 -6.91
N GLU A 74 18.33 -15.96 -7.95
CA GLU A 74 17.91 -16.23 -9.33
C GLU A 74 17.10 -17.52 -9.50
N ASP A 75 17.43 -18.55 -8.75
CA ASP A 75 16.81 -19.88 -8.79
C ASP A 75 15.54 -19.97 -7.92
N ILE A 76 15.17 -18.90 -7.20
CA ILE A 76 14.00 -18.88 -6.32
C ILE A 76 12.78 -18.27 -7.01
N TYR A 77 12.99 -17.44 -8.05
CA TYR A 77 11.88 -16.87 -8.81
C TYR A 77 11.03 -17.95 -9.48
N TYR A 78 9.73 -17.74 -9.48
CA TYR A 78 8.85 -18.56 -10.31
C TYR A 78 9.08 -18.26 -11.81
N PRO A 79 8.77 -19.19 -12.70
CA PRO A 79 8.73 -18.89 -14.13
C PRO A 79 7.81 -17.68 -14.38
N ASP A 80 8.28 -16.74 -15.19
CA ASP A 80 7.56 -15.51 -15.58
C ASP A 80 7.22 -14.54 -14.41
N GLU A 81 7.80 -14.73 -13.22
CA GLU A 81 7.65 -13.79 -12.13
C GLU A 81 8.33 -12.45 -12.44
N CYS A 82 7.64 -11.35 -12.14
CA CYS A 82 8.19 -10.01 -12.30
C CYS A 82 9.43 -9.83 -11.41
N ARG A 83 10.51 -9.30 -12.00
CA ARG A 83 11.77 -9.01 -11.30
C ARG A 83 12.02 -7.52 -11.12
N ASP A 84 11.22 -6.71 -11.80
CA ASP A 84 11.30 -5.25 -11.76
C ASP A 84 10.46 -4.69 -10.61
N ASN A 85 10.85 -3.50 -10.14
CA ASN A 85 10.03 -2.70 -9.23
C ASN A 85 8.69 -2.37 -9.90
N LEU A 86 7.61 -2.36 -9.10
CA LEU A 86 6.26 -2.26 -9.61
C LEU A 86 5.85 -0.80 -9.85
N GLY A 87 5.81 -0.41 -11.11
CA GLY A 87 5.21 0.82 -11.60
C GLY A 87 3.92 0.53 -12.38
N PHE A 88 3.43 1.54 -13.10
CA PHE A 88 2.21 1.39 -13.90
C PHE A 88 2.31 0.25 -14.94
N LEU A 89 3.42 0.16 -15.66
CA LEU A 89 3.58 -0.82 -16.74
C LEU A 89 3.56 -2.27 -16.21
N GLU A 90 4.16 -2.50 -15.07
CA GLU A 90 4.19 -3.81 -14.43
C GLU A 90 2.82 -4.22 -13.87
N LEU A 91 1.97 -3.23 -13.50
CA LEU A 91 0.65 -3.43 -12.89
C LEU A 91 -0.52 -3.27 -13.87
N GLU A 92 -0.29 -2.71 -15.06
CA GLU A 92 -1.34 -2.47 -16.06
C GLU A 92 -2.12 -3.75 -16.38
N GLY A 93 -3.44 -3.69 -16.23
CA GLY A 93 -4.34 -4.81 -16.44
C GLY A 93 -4.26 -5.95 -15.41
N LYS A 94 -3.45 -5.80 -14.35
CA LYS A 94 -3.27 -6.82 -13.32
C LYS A 94 -3.90 -6.45 -11.98
N VAL A 95 -4.29 -5.20 -11.79
CA VAL A 95 -5.01 -4.72 -10.61
C VAL A 95 -6.50 -4.88 -10.89
N THR A 96 -7.20 -5.66 -10.07
CA THR A 96 -8.66 -5.90 -10.22
C THR A 96 -9.45 -5.53 -8.97
N ILE A 97 -8.77 -5.26 -7.85
CA ILE A 97 -9.43 -4.75 -6.63
C ILE A 97 -10.26 -3.52 -6.93
N ARG A 98 -11.44 -3.40 -6.27
CA ARG A 98 -12.42 -2.35 -6.55
C ARG A 98 -12.94 -1.71 -5.27
N ASN A 99 -13.30 -0.41 -5.38
CA ASN A 99 -13.96 0.34 -4.30
C ASN A 99 -13.14 0.32 -2.99
N LYS A 100 -11.82 0.41 -3.08
CA LYS A 100 -10.91 0.42 -1.95
C LYS A 100 -10.24 1.78 -1.78
N ILE A 101 -9.85 2.09 -0.56
CA ILE A 101 -8.87 3.15 -0.29
C ILE A 101 -7.52 2.47 -0.17
N VAL A 102 -6.63 2.78 -1.12
CA VAL A 102 -5.27 2.24 -1.20
C VAL A 102 -4.29 3.32 -0.76
N ILE A 103 -3.50 3.02 0.25
CA ILE A 103 -2.48 3.92 0.79
C ILE A 103 -1.13 3.24 0.57
N CYS A 104 -0.25 3.88 -0.18
CA CYS A 104 1.11 3.39 -0.38
C CYS A 104 2.08 4.30 0.39
N THR A 105 2.92 3.72 1.25
CA THR A 105 3.88 4.49 2.07
C THR A 105 5.23 4.68 1.37
N GLY A 106 5.44 4.03 0.23
CA GLY A 106 6.68 4.13 -0.52
C GLY A 106 6.96 5.53 -1.05
N CYS A 107 8.17 6.05 -0.82
CA CYS A 107 8.62 7.34 -1.35
C CYS A 107 8.34 7.47 -2.85
N THR A 108 7.96 8.66 -3.31
CA THR A 108 7.74 9.00 -4.73
C THR A 108 6.62 8.22 -5.44
N THR A 109 5.97 7.25 -4.81
CA THR A 109 4.98 6.39 -5.50
C THR A 109 3.74 7.14 -5.99
N GLY A 110 3.47 8.34 -5.46
CA GLY A 110 2.45 9.26 -5.96
C GLY A 110 2.89 10.13 -7.14
N SER A 111 4.21 10.27 -7.38
CA SER A 111 4.78 11.29 -8.26
C SER A 111 4.64 11.02 -9.76
N ARG A 112 4.25 9.81 -10.16
CA ARG A 112 4.20 9.41 -11.57
C ARG A 112 2.86 8.77 -11.92
N THR A 113 2.88 7.68 -12.65
CA THR A 113 1.69 7.06 -13.24
C THR A 113 1.18 5.84 -12.47
N LEU A 114 1.84 5.43 -11.38
CA LEU A 114 1.45 4.26 -10.59
C LEU A 114 -0.02 4.28 -10.17
N TYR A 115 -0.52 5.45 -9.74
CA TYR A 115 -1.91 5.62 -9.33
C TYR A 115 -2.92 5.16 -10.38
N LYS A 116 -2.60 5.28 -11.69
CA LYS A 116 -3.50 4.89 -12.78
C LYS A 116 -3.86 3.42 -12.75
N ALA A 117 -2.93 2.56 -12.29
CA ALA A 117 -3.21 1.14 -12.15
C ALA A 117 -4.33 0.83 -11.14
N PHE A 118 -4.58 1.75 -10.19
CA PHE A 118 -5.56 1.55 -9.13
C PHE A 118 -6.87 2.31 -9.37
N VAL A 119 -6.81 3.57 -9.82
CA VAL A 119 -8.00 4.44 -9.88
C VAL A 119 -9.02 4.01 -10.94
N ASP A 120 -8.61 3.33 -11.99
CA ASP A 120 -9.49 2.84 -13.06
C ASP A 120 -10.57 1.87 -12.56
N HIS A 121 -10.43 1.34 -11.35
CA HIS A 121 -11.37 0.42 -10.70
C HIS A 121 -12.15 1.04 -9.54
N ASN A 122 -12.33 2.36 -9.57
CA ASN A 122 -13.02 3.12 -8.51
C ASN A 122 -12.33 2.99 -7.14
N ASN A 123 -11.02 2.88 -7.13
CA ASN A 123 -10.22 2.98 -5.92
C ASN A 123 -9.74 4.41 -5.71
N THR A 124 -9.58 4.82 -4.46
CA THR A 124 -8.81 6.02 -4.10
C THR A 124 -7.37 5.59 -3.86
N PHE A 125 -6.41 6.28 -4.46
CA PHE A 125 -4.99 6.01 -4.25
C PHE A 125 -4.32 7.22 -3.58
N ILE A 126 -3.65 6.98 -2.46
CA ILE A 126 -2.97 8.00 -1.65
C ILE A 126 -1.52 7.55 -1.49
N ALA A 127 -0.58 8.42 -1.85
CA ALA A 127 0.86 8.10 -1.76
C ALA A 127 1.69 9.39 -1.80
N PRO A 128 2.93 9.38 -1.27
CA PRO A 128 3.82 10.55 -1.32
C PRO A 128 4.29 10.85 -2.73
N ASN A 129 4.32 12.15 -3.06
CA ASN A 129 4.81 12.64 -4.35
C ASN A 129 6.33 12.77 -4.42
N ASP A 130 7.00 12.78 -3.28
CA ASP A 130 8.45 12.97 -3.18
C ASP A 130 9.05 12.02 -2.16
N TYR A 131 10.36 12.12 -1.95
CA TYR A 131 11.02 11.44 -0.85
C TYR A 131 10.55 12.04 0.46
N ILE A 132 10.10 11.20 1.35
CA ILE A 132 9.64 11.59 2.68
C ILE A 132 10.67 11.17 3.73
N GLU A 133 10.77 11.98 4.79
CA GLU A 133 11.62 11.66 5.92
C GLU A 133 11.03 10.48 6.70
N GLY A 134 11.91 9.58 7.18
CA GLY A 134 11.50 8.37 7.86
C GLY A 134 10.49 8.63 8.99
N LYS A 135 9.46 7.82 9.05
CA LYS A 135 8.30 7.87 9.97
C LYS A 135 7.26 8.96 9.68
N SER A 136 7.43 9.80 8.67
CA SER A 136 6.40 10.76 8.26
C SER A 136 5.16 10.05 7.74
N ASP A 137 5.34 8.97 7.03
CA ASP A 137 4.29 8.06 6.55
C ASP A 137 3.52 7.38 7.68
N LEU A 138 4.20 6.90 8.73
CA LEU A 138 3.55 6.39 9.94
C LEU A 138 2.62 7.46 10.55
N LEU A 139 3.14 8.68 10.74
CA LEU A 139 2.35 9.78 11.32
C LEU A 139 1.17 10.15 10.41
N PHE A 140 1.39 10.18 9.11
CA PHE A 140 0.32 10.45 8.15
C PHE A 140 -0.78 9.39 8.22
N VAL A 141 -0.43 8.11 8.13
CA VAL A 141 -1.40 7.01 8.18
C VAL A 141 -2.19 7.04 9.48
N VAL A 142 -1.52 7.20 10.61
CA VAL A 142 -2.19 7.28 11.92
C VAL A 142 -3.17 8.45 11.99
N ASN A 143 -2.75 9.64 11.54
CA ASN A 143 -3.64 10.81 11.52
C ASN A 143 -4.84 10.60 10.58
N LEU A 144 -4.60 10.09 9.37
CA LEU A 144 -5.67 9.81 8.42
C LEU A 144 -6.73 8.89 9.05
N PHE A 145 -6.31 7.78 9.64
CA PHE A 145 -7.24 6.83 10.26
C PHE A 145 -7.90 7.36 11.53
N TYR A 146 -7.22 8.22 12.29
CA TYR A 146 -7.85 8.92 13.40
C TYR A 146 -9.05 9.76 12.93
N TYR A 147 -8.90 10.54 11.86
CA TYR A 147 -10.00 11.34 11.31
C TYR A 147 -11.10 10.45 10.72
N LEU A 148 -10.74 9.37 10.02
CA LEU A 148 -11.70 8.43 9.45
C LEU A 148 -12.51 7.68 10.53
N SER A 149 -11.93 7.42 11.71
CA SER A 149 -12.60 6.74 12.82
C SER A 149 -13.61 7.63 13.56
N ASN A 150 -13.41 8.93 13.49
CA ASN A 150 -14.26 9.91 14.21
C ASN A 150 -15.30 10.57 13.29
N ASP A 151 -15.52 10.07 12.07
CA ASP A 151 -16.39 10.67 11.05
C ASP A 151 -16.13 12.19 10.82
N ILE A 152 -14.92 12.62 11.12
CA ILE A 152 -14.49 13.99 10.84
C ILE A 152 -14.30 14.09 9.34
N ILE A 153 -15.23 14.76 8.66
CA ILE A 153 -15.13 15.06 7.25
C ILE A 153 -13.84 15.85 7.03
N LEU A 154 -12.88 15.26 6.32
CA LEU A 154 -11.70 15.96 5.83
C LEU A 154 -12.16 17.00 4.79
N LEU A 155 -12.71 18.13 5.26
CA LEU A 155 -12.94 19.29 4.42
C LEU A 155 -11.58 19.82 4.01
N SER A 156 -11.18 19.50 2.79
CA SER A 156 -10.06 20.09 2.04
C SER A 156 -8.81 20.42 2.89
N CYS A 157 -8.17 19.41 3.44
CA CYS A 157 -6.77 19.55 3.78
C CYS A 157 -5.94 19.18 2.55
N GLU A 158 -5.34 20.17 1.91
CA GLU A 158 -4.18 19.95 1.08
C GLU A 158 -3.07 19.46 2.01
N PHE A 159 -2.94 18.15 2.15
CA PHE A 159 -1.78 17.56 2.79
C PHE A 159 -0.62 17.73 1.82
N LEU A 160 0.17 18.78 2.01
CA LEU A 160 1.48 18.93 1.42
C LEU A 160 2.39 17.88 2.09
N PHE A 161 2.69 16.83 1.35
CA PHE A 161 3.83 15.95 1.58
C PHE A 161 5.05 16.51 0.87
#